data_48f99a278ea603a4b4e7d275f553af56
#
_entry.id   48f99a278ea603a4b4e7d275f553af56
#
_cell.length_a   1.000
_cell.length_b   1.000
_cell.length_c   1.000
_cell.angle_alpha   90.00
_cell.angle_beta   90.00
_cell.angle_gamma   90.00
#
_symmetry.space_group_name_H-M   'P 1'
#
loop_
_entity.id
_entity.type
_entity.pdbx_description
1 polymer ?
#
loop_
_entity_poly.entity_id
_entity_poly.type
_entity_poly.pdbx_seq_one_letter_code
_entity_poly.pdbx_strand_id
1 'polypeptide(L)'
;MVKSFNLKAIRFAVRVGNIVAPELTARATFKLFCTPPRARRLSQKEAAMTQRAEQRLASARAMDLAYRKGPYFDDAGRDQTRDAPRDETLRYYVFEPEAVSADTQTVVLLHGWTGKSAFMLGFIGPLLAKNFRVLAVDLPAHGASSARQLHLPKAANALSELHQQTGPWHSIIAHSFGGAVGCVLVSGFIPSFAKVPLKRLVLIATPHSMQWIFHGFGRAVGLNQRSQTLFDGLVRPLAGRPLGAFESKNMLRDADVPTLLMHAPDDKEVPYSGAELMAGGQRCVTLLPMPGLGHRRILYAAKTIRAATAFVCDADLEHSPVAG
;
A
#
# COMPACT_ATOMS: atom_id res chain seq x y z
N MET A 1 3.61 -16.21 4.85
CA MET A 1 4.57 -17.33 4.66
C MET A 1 3.86 -18.46 3.93
N VAL A 2 4.33 -18.79 2.71
CA VAL A 2 3.92 -20.00 1.98
C VAL A 2 4.27 -21.19 2.88
N LYS A 3 3.36 -22.19 3.00
CA LYS A 3 3.65 -23.39 3.79
C LYS A 3 5.05 -23.91 3.39
N SER A 4 5.87 -24.33 4.33
CA SER A 4 7.29 -24.68 4.10
C SER A 4 7.48 -25.73 2.98
N PHE A 5 6.52 -26.62 2.81
CA PHE A 5 6.52 -27.62 1.74
C PHE A 5 6.35 -26.99 0.35
N ASN A 6 5.45 -26.02 0.20
CA ASN A 6 5.25 -25.33 -1.07
C ASN A 6 6.47 -24.48 -1.46
N LEU A 7 7.17 -23.89 -0.49
CA LEU A 7 8.35 -23.08 -0.77
C LEU A 7 9.53 -23.92 -1.28
N LYS A 8 9.71 -25.16 -0.75
CA LYS A 8 10.75 -26.08 -1.24
C LYS A 8 10.47 -26.48 -2.71
N ALA A 9 9.23 -26.82 -3.04
CA ALA A 9 8.84 -27.15 -4.42
C ALA A 9 9.01 -25.95 -5.37
N ILE A 10 8.60 -24.76 -4.96
CA ILE A 10 8.80 -23.51 -5.73
C ILE A 10 10.31 -23.29 -5.96
N ARG A 11 11.13 -23.37 -4.92
CA ARG A 11 12.59 -23.20 -5.05
C ARG A 11 13.23 -24.21 -6.00
N PHE A 12 12.80 -25.46 -5.94
CA PHE A 12 13.29 -26.48 -6.86
C PHE A 12 12.90 -26.14 -8.31
N ALA A 13 11.64 -25.85 -8.57
CA ALA A 13 11.18 -25.47 -9.90
C ALA A 13 11.88 -24.23 -10.45
N VAL A 14 12.08 -23.19 -9.61
CA VAL A 14 12.80 -21.99 -9.97
C VAL A 14 14.27 -22.28 -10.27
N ARG A 15 14.96 -23.14 -9.49
CA ARG A 15 16.36 -23.51 -9.74
C ARG A 15 16.54 -24.20 -11.08
N VAL A 16 15.66 -25.15 -11.42
CA VAL A 16 15.66 -25.82 -12.74
C VAL A 16 15.36 -24.80 -13.84
N GLY A 17 14.33 -23.99 -13.65
CA GLY A 17 13.89 -23.00 -14.62
C GLY A 17 14.93 -21.90 -14.89
N ASN A 18 15.70 -21.50 -13.89
CA ASN A 18 16.84 -20.57 -14.05
C ASN A 18 17.86 -20.98 -15.12
N ILE A 19 18.00 -22.31 -15.34
CA ILE A 19 18.95 -22.89 -16.30
C ILE A 19 18.27 -23.09 -17.65
N VAL A 20 17.08 -23.73 -17.65
CA VAL A 20 16.42 -24.22 -18.84
C VAL A 20 15.66 -23.10 -19.56
N ALA A 21 14.96 -22.24 -18.81
CA ALA A 21 14.04 -21.24 -19.35
C ALA A 21 13.97 -19.98 -18.47
N PRO A 22 15.03 -19.17 -18.38
CA PRO A 22 15.10 -18.05 -17.42
C PRO A 22 14.01 -16.99 -17.63
N GLU A 23 13.58 -16.71 -18.86
CA GLU A 23 12.49 -15.79 -19.16
C GLU A 23 11.13 -16.28 -18.66
N LEU A 24 10.79 -17.55 -18.93
CA LEU A 24 9.56 -18.16 -18.41
C LEU A 24 9.58 -18.21 -16.89
N THR A 25 10.72 -18.49 -16.29
CA THR A 25 10.92 -18.50 -14.84
C THR A 25 10.69 -17.11 -14.25
N ALA A 26 11.24 -16.06 -14.85
CA ALA A 26 11.02 -14.69 -14.42
C ALA A 26 9.53 -14.30 -14.51
N ARG A 27 8.85 -14.59 -15.62
CA ARG A 27 7.42 -14.34 -15.82
C ARG A 27 6.54 -15.11 -14.81
N ALA A 28 6.80 -16.39 -14.61
CA ALA A 28 6.07 -17.22 -13.65
C ALA A 28 6.27 -16.72 -12.21
N THR A 29 7.50 -16.34 -11.88
CA THR A 29 7.85 -15.76 -10.58
C THR A 29 7.19 -14.40 -10.38
N PHE A 30 7.11 -13.56 -11.41
CA PHE A 30 6.41 -12.27 -11.37
C PHE A 30 4.90 -12.47 -11.14
N LYS A 31 4.30 -13.42 -11.85
CA LYS A 31 2.90 -13.78 -11.63
C LYS A 31 2.65 -14.25 -10.19
N LEU A 32 3.54 -15.07 -9.65
CA LEU A 32 3.49 -15.52 -8.25
C LEU A 32 3.62 -14.34 -7.28
N PHE A 33 4.59 -13.45 -7.51
CA PHE A 33 4.82 -12.24 -6.72
C PHE A 33 3.58 -11.34 -6.66
N CYS A 34 2.94 -11.12 -7.81
CA CYS A 34 1.75 -10.28 -7.93
C CYS A 34 0.45 -10.95 -7.46
N THR A 35 0.46 -12.25 -7.11
CA THR A 35 -0.74 -12.98 -6.70
C THR A 35 -0.79 -13.09 -5.16
N PRO A 36 -1.65 -12.30 -4.48
CA PRO A 36 -1.79 -12.41 -3.04
C PRO A 36 -2.38 -13.78 -2.65
N PRO A 37 -1.92 -14.39 -1.56
CA PRO A 37 -2.51 -15.61 -1.07
C PRO A 37 -3.96 -15.38 -0.62
N ARG A 38 -4.90 -16.21 -1.09
CA ARG A 38 -6.35 -16.07 -0.83
C ARG A 38 -6.74 -16.19 0.65
N ALA A 39 -5.94 -16.83 1.46
CA ALA A 39 -6.18 -16.99 2.88
C ALA A 39 -4.85 -16.92 3.65
N ARG A 40 -4.73 -15.92 4.50
CA ARG A 40 -3.70 -15.86 5.52
C ARG A 40 -4.27 -16.50 6.79
N ARG A 41 -3.51 -17.38 7.46
CA ARG A 41 -3.84 -17.81 8.82
C ARG A 41 -3.67 -16.63 9.76
N LEU A 42 -4.79 -16.17 10.32
CA LEU A 42 -4.82 -15.17 11.38
C LEU A 42 -4.59 -15.89 12.73
N SER A 43 -3.94 -15.22 13.66
CA SER A 43 -3.99 -15.65 15.07
C SER A 43 -5.41 -15.51 15.61
N GLN A 44 -5.75 -16.21 16.69
CA GLN A 44 -7.09 -16.10 17.31
C GLN A 44 -7.46 -14.65 17.63
N LYS A 45 -6.50 -13.87 18.14
CA LYS A 45 -6.70 -12.45 18.45
C LYS A 45 -6.95 -11.62 17.18
N GLU A 46 -6.17 -11.83 16.13
CA GLU A 46 -6.37 -11.17 14.83
C GLU A 46 -7.70 -11.58 14.21
N ALA A 47 -8.10 -12.85 14.31
CA ALA A 47 -9.38 -13.34 13.79
C ALA A 47 -10.57 -12.68 14.50
N ALA A 48 -10.55 -12.61 15.84
CA ALA A 48 -11.59 -11.94 16.62
C ALA A 48 -11.68 -10.43 16.31
N MET A 49 -10.53 -9.76 16.18
CA MET A 49 -10.49 -8.35 15.78
C MET A 49 -11.03 -8.16 14.36
N THR A 50 -10.67 -9.04 13.44
CA THR A 50 -11.15 -9.01 12.05
C THR A 50 -12.65 -9.23 11.98
N GLN A 51 -13.21 -10.18 12.74
CA GLN A 51 -14.65 -10.44 12.78
C GLN A 51 -15.43 -9.21 13.27
N ARG A 52 -15.00 -8.56 14.36
CA ARG A 52 -15.58 -7.31 14.84
C ARG A 52 -15.48 -6.18 13.81
N ALA A 53 -14.37 -6.12 13.11
CA ALA A 53 -14.14 -5.15 12.06
C ALA A 53 -15.05 -5.40 10.85
N GLU A 54 -15.27 -6.65 10.45
CA GLU A 54 -16.17 -7.02 9.36
C GLU A 54 -17.65 -6.70 9.71
N GLN A 55 -18.06 -6.89 10.95
CA GLN A 55 -19.37 -6.44 11.43
C GLN A 55 -19.54 -4.91 11.30
N ARG A 56 -18.50 -4.16 11.60
CA ARG A 56 -18.48 -2.71 11.41
C ARG A 56 -18.47 -2.30 9.93
N LEU A 57 -17.77 -3.04 9.05
CA LEU A 57 -17.85 -2.82 7.61
C LEU A 57 -19.25 -3.10 7.05
N ALA A 58 -19.97 -4.07 7.62
CA ALA A 58 -21.32 -4.40 7.20
C ALA A 58 -22.33 -3.25 7.44
N SER A 59 -22.06 -2.34 8.37
CA SER A 59 -22.86 -1.13 8.60
C SER A 59 -22.46 0.06 7.75
N ALA A 60 -21.34 -0.03 7.02
CA ALA A 60 -20.88 1.03 6.13
C ALA A 60 -21.58 0.97 4.77
N ARG A 61 -21.64 2.08 4.08
CA ARG A 61 -22.07 2.12 2.68
C ARG A 61 -20.96 1.55 1.79
N ALA A 62 -21.14 0.29 1.38
CA ALA A 62 -20.22 -0.38 0.46
C ALA A 62 -20.46 0.10 -0.98
N MET A 63 -19.39 0.43 -1.68
CA MET A 63 -19.39 0.96 -3.03
C MET A 63 -18.42 0.17 -3.90
N ASP A 64 -18.73 0.07 -5.18
CA ASP A 64 -17.87 -0.52 -6.19
C ASP A 64 -17.54 0.50 -7.28
N LEU A 65 -16.26 0.65 -7.60
CA LEU A 65 -15.78 1.42 -8.73
C LEU A 65 -15.25 0.47 -9.80
N ALA A 66 -15.83 0.50 -10.99
CA ALA A 66 -15.24 -0.12 -12.17
C ALA A 66 -14.05 0.74 -12.65
N TYR A 67 -12.84 0.16 -12.69
CA TYR A 67 -11.64 0.87 -13.09
C TYR A 67 -10.95 0.20 -14.29
N ARG A 68 -10.15 0.99 -15.03
CA ARG A 68 -9.37 0.47 -16.16
C ARG A 68 -8.26 -0.44 -15.69
N LYS A 69 -8.07 -1.57 -16.35
CA LYS A 69 -6.85 -2.36 -16.20
C LYS A 69 -5.67 -1.51 -16.67
N GLY A 70 -4.65 -1.45 -15.88
CA GLY A 70 -3.46 -0.69 -16.23
C GLY A 70 -2.69 -0.26 -14.98
N PRO A 71 -1.71 0.60 -15.17
CA PRO A 71 -1.28 1.16 -16.47
C PRO A 71 -0.58 0.14 -17.38
N TYR A 72 -0.56 0.41 -18.66
CA TYR A 72 0.18 -0.36 -19.67
C TYR A 72 0.99 0.60 -20.55
N PHE A 73 2.24 0.24 -20.82
CA PHE A 73 3.13 1.00 -21.68
C PHE A 73 3.66 0.11 -22.80
N ASP A 74 3.74 0.63 -24.01
CA ASP A 74 4.39 -0.07 -25.13
C ASP A 74 5.92 -0.04 -25.02
N ASP A 75 6.61 -0.70 -25.94
CA ASP A 75 8.07 -0.80 -25.94
C ASP A 75 8.75 0.59 -26.08
N ALA A 76 8.06 1.57 -26.62
CA ALA A 76 8.50 2.97 -26.71
C ALA A 76 8.16 3.79 -25.45
N GLY A 77 7.52 3.17 -24.45
CA GLY A 77 7.11 3.82 -23.20
C GLY A 77 5.88 4.71 -23.33
N ARG A 78 5.07 4.55 -24.39
CA ARG A 78 3.82 5.29 -24.58
C ARG A 78 2.70 4.62 -23.79
N ASP A 79 1.91 5.43 -23.09
CA ASP A 79 0.79 4.96 -22.26
C ASP A 79 -0.38 4.44 -23.11
N GLN A 80 -0.73 3.18 -22.92
CA GLN A 80 -1.86 2.48 -23.54
C GLN A 80 -3.03 2.26 -22.56
N THR A 81 -3.00 2.84 -21.39
CA THR A 81 -3.98 2.60 -20.32
C THR A 81 -5.38 3.10 -20.68
N ARG A 82 -5.45 4.17 -21.49
CA ARG A 82 -6.73 4.80 -21.86
C ARG A 82 -7.70 3.82 -22.53
N ASP A 83 -7.18 2.92 -23.34
CA ASP A 83 -7.96 1.95 -24.12
C ASP A 83 -8.17 0.61 -23.40
N ALA A 84 -7.65 0.48 -22.17
CA ALA A 84 -7.80 -0.72 -21.37
C ALA A 84 -9.25 -0.93 -20.91
N PRO A 85 -9.76 -2.19 -20.87
CA PRO A 85 -11.11 -2.48 -20.42
C PRO A 85 -11.30 -2.16 -18.93
N ARG A 86 -12.53 -1.75 -18.57
CA ARG A 86 -12.99 -1.56 -17.19
C ARG A 86 -13.76 -2.79 -16.71
N ASP A 87 -13.08 -3.91 -16.53
CA ASP A 87 -13.68 -5.19 -16.16
C ASP A 87 -13.28 -5.66 -14.74
N GLU A 88 -12.56 -4.81 -14.01
CA GLU A 88 -12.22 -5.04 -12.61
C GLU A 88 -12.90 -3.97 -11.72
N THR A 89 -13.26 -4.38 -10.51
CA THR A 89 -13.94 -3.50 -9.53
C THR A 89 -13.08 -3.30 -8.29
N LEU A 90 -13.04 -2.07 -7.83
CA LEU A 90 -12.44 -1.66 -6.55
C LEU A 90 -13.55 -1.49 -5.52
N ARG A 91 -13.56 -2.31 -4.48
CA ARG A 91 -14.47 -2.17 -3.35
C ARG A 91 -13.93 -1.13 -2.38
N TYR A 92 -14.79 -0.20 -1.97
CA TYR A 92 -14.49 0.72 -0.88
C TYR A 92 -15.73 0.94 0.01
N TYR A 93 -15.48 1.35 1.23
CA TYR A 93 -16.51 1.54 2.26
C TYR A 93 -16.48 3.00 2.69
N VAL A 94 -17.65 3.64 2.65
CA VAL A 94 -17.81 5.05 3.01
C VAL A 94 -18.38 5.14 4.41
N PHE A 95 -17.71 5.89 5.26
CA PHE A 95 -18.17 6.25 6.59
C PHE A 95 -18.33 7.76 6.64
N GLU A 96 -19.54 8.21 6.94
CA GLU A 96 -19.87 9.63 7.08
C GLU A 96 -19.82 10.04 8.56
N PRO A 97 -19.32 11.25 8.89
CA PRO A 97 -19.50 11.82 10.21
C PRO A 97 -20.97 12.15 10.47
N GLU A 98 -21.33 12.45 11.75
CA GLU A 98 -22.70 12.80 12.12
C GLU A 98 -23.19 14.08 11.43
N ALA A 99 -22.30 15.08 11.30
CA ALA A 99 -22.61 16.34 10.65
C ALA A 99 -21.86 16.46 9.31
N VAL A 100 -22.51 16.04 8.22
CA VAL A 100 -21.97 16.21 6.87
C VAL A 100 -22.27 17.63 6.36
N SER A 101 -21.26 18.33 5.88
CA SER A 101 -21.37 19.65 5.25
C SER A 101 -20.56 19.70 3.94
N ALA A 102 -20.63 20.82 3.25
CA ALA A 102 -19.79 21.06 2.06
C ALA A 102 -18.29 21.06 2.39
N ASP A 103 -17.93 21.40 3.63
CA ASP A 103 -16.54 21.43 4.12
C ASP A 103 -16.05 20.10 4.69
N THR A 104 -16.90 19.05 4.67
CA THR A 104 -16.51 17.73 5.16
C THR A 104 -15.41 17.14 4.30
N GLN A 105 -14.21 17.03 4.87
CA GLN A 105 -13.01 16.56 4.20
C GLN A 105 -12.90 15.04 4.22
N THR A 106 -12.25 14.45 3.22
CA THR A 106 -12.15 13.00 3.06
C THR A 106 -10.76 12.48 3.41
N VAL A 107 -10.70 11.46 4.27
CA VAL A 107 -9.48 10.68 4.57
C VAL A 107 -9.60 9.28 4.00
N VAL A 108 -8.56 8.82 3.30
CA VAL A 108 -8.53 7.49 2.67
C VAL A 108 -7.62 6.56 3.46
N LEU A 109 -8.09 5.35 3.73
CA LEU A 109 -7.36 4.31 4.45
C LEU A 109 -6.93 3.21 3.49
N LEU A 110 -5.61 2.93 3.41
CA LEU A 110 -5.01 1.93 2.54
C LEU A 110 -4.29 0.85 3.35
N HIS A 111 -4.71 -0.39 3.20
CA HIS A 111 -4.08 -1.54 3.85
C HIS A 111 -2.82 -2.02 3.12
N GLY A 112 -2.00 -2.87 3.79
CA GLY A 112 -0.82 -3.50 3.22
C GLY A 112 -1.12 -4.80 2.44
N TRP A 113 -0.06 -5.40 1.88
CA TRP A 113 -0.12 -6.71 1.21
C TRP A 113 -0.73 -7.77 2.13
N THR A 114 -1.60 -8.62 1.61
CA THR A 114 -2.41 -9.60 2.36
C THR A 114 -3.38 -9.01 3.39
N GLY A 115 -3.56 -7.69 3.37
CA GLY A 115 -4.52 -7.00 4.23
C GLY A 115 -5.90 -6.89 3.60
N LYS A 116 -6.77 -6.13 4.24
CA LYS A 116 -8.07 -5.66 3.76
C LYS A 116 -8.49 -4.42 4.54
N SER A 117 -9.45 -3.68 4.05
CA SER A 117 -10.01 -2.49 4.70
C SER A 117 -10.32 -2.68 6.19
N ALA A 118 -10.81 -3.87 6.57
CA ALA A 118 -11.09 -4.24 7.96
C ALA A 118 -9.90 -4.08 8.91
N PHE A 119 -8.66 -4.15 8.41
CA PHE A 119 -7.47 -3.96 9.25
C PHE A 119 -7.20 -2.50 9.61
N MET A 120 -7.82 -1.55 8.90
CA MET A 120 -7.66 -0.11 9.09
C MET A 120 -8.77 0.52 9.94
N LEU A 121 -9.77 -0.24 10.40
CA LEU A 121 -10.97 0.30 11.05
C LEU A 121 -10.72 0.99 12.40
N GLY A 122 -9.57 0.77 13.02
CA GLY A 122 -9.19 1.49 14.24
C GLY A 122 -9.11 3.01 14.06
N PHE A 123 -8.81 3.48 12.85
CA PHE A 123 -8.69 4.89 12.53
C PHE A 123 -10.05 5.58 12.29
N ILE A 124 -11.13 4.83 11.99
CA ILE A 124 -12.39 5.39 11.53
C ILE A 124 -13.08 6.22 12.63
N GLY A 125 -13.30 5.64 13.81
CA GLY A 125 -13.99 6.35 14.89
C GLY A 125 -13.35 7.69 15.27
N PRO A 126 -12.02 7.72 15.52
CA PRO A 126 -11.32 8.97 15.80
C PRO A 126 -11.40 10.01 14.67
N LEU A 127 -11.39 9.59 13.40
CA LEU A 127 -11.52 10.51 12.26
C LEU A 127 -12.95 11.03 12.11
N LEU A 128 -13.98 10.18 12.27
CA LEU A 128 -15.37 10.60 12.26
C LEU A 128 -15.66 11.62 13.37
N ALA A 129 -15.11 11.41 14.58
CA ALA A 129 -15.22 12.34 15.69
C ALA A 129 -14.57 13.70 15.42
N LYS A 130 -13.71 13.79 14.41
CA LYS A 130 -13.10 15.01 13.90
C LYS A 130 -13.75 15.53 12.61
N ASN A 131 -14.95 15.07 12.33
CA ASN A 131 -15.78 15.46 11.19
C ASN A 131 -15.18 15.13 9.81
N PHE A 132 -14.30 14.11 9.72
CA PHE A 132 -13.83 13.61 8.42
C PHE A 132 -14.76 12.52 7.89
N ARG A 133 -15.04 12.55 6.58
CA ARG A 133 -15.50 11.37 5.85
C ARG A 133 -14.32 10.40 5.71
N VAL A 134 -14.57 9.11 5.85
CA VAL A 134 -13.52 8.10 5.73
C VAL A 134 -13.86 7.11 4.62
N LEU A 135 -12.91 6.92 3.70
CA LEU A 135 -12.97 5.86 2.68
C LEU A 135 -11.99 4.75 3.07
N ALA A 136 -12.50 3.57 3.42
CA ALA A 136 -11.67 2.39 3.64
C ALA A 136 -11.68 1.51 2.39
N VAL A 137 -10.52 1.31 1.76
CA VAL A 137 -10.42 0.69 0.43
C VAL A 137 -9.87 -0.72 0.54
N ASP A 138 -10.50 -1.68 -0.13
CA ASP A 138 -9.90 -2.97 -0.43
C ASP A 138 -9.09 -2.83 -1.73
N LEU A 139 -7.77 -2.91 -1.66
CA LEU A 139 -6.91 -2.82 -2.83
C LEU A 139 -7.22 -3.94 -3.85
N PRO A 140 -6.93 -3.76 -5.16
CA PRO A 140 -7.16 -4.81 -6.15
C PRO A 140 -6.63 -6.17 -5.72
N ALA A 141 -7.34 -7.25 -6.02
CA ALA A 141 -7.05 -8.62 -5.61
C ALA A 141 -7.11 -8.89 -4.08
N HIS A 142 -7.62 -7.95 -3.29
CA HIS A 142 -7.78 -8.10 -1.84
C HIS A 142 -9.23 -7.82 -1.40
N GLY A 143 -9.59 -8.32 -0.22
CA GLY A 143 -10.91 -8.11 0.36
C GLY A 143 -12.04 -8.50 -0.58
N ALA A 144 -12.97 -7.58 -0.82
CA ALA A 144 -14.08 -7.74 -1.76
C ALA A 144 -13.81 -7.11 -3.14
N SER A 145 -12.66 -6.51 -3.37
CA SER A 145 -12.25 -6.06 -4.70
C SER A 145 -11.99 -7.23 -5.64
N SER A 146 -12.35 -7.07 -6.92
CA SER A 146 -12.04 -8.06 -7.95
C SER A 146 -10.54 -8.07 -8.28
N ALA A 147 -10.15 -8.70 -9.34
CA ALA A 147 -8.79 -8.98 -9.78
C ALA A 147 -8.19 -10.24 -9.14
N ARG A 148 -7.17 -10.76 -9.81
CA ARG A 148 -6.40 -11.92 -9.32
C ARG A 148 -4.98 -11.55 -8.95
N GLN A 149 -4.50 -10.42 -9.44
CA GLN A 149 -3.13 -9.95 -9.27
C GLN A 149 -3.12 -8.48 -8.88
N LEU A 150 -2.15 -8.13 -8.06
CA LEU A 150 -1.87 -6.75 -7.67
C LEU A 150 -0.38 -6.46 -7.85
N HIS A 151 -0.08 -5.34 -8.49
CA HIS A 151 1.22 -4.69 -8.52
C HIS A 151 1.06 -3.20 -8.22
N LEU A 152 2.14 -2.55 -7.85
CA LEU A 152 2.11 -1.16 -7.42
C LEU A 152 1.44 -0.21 -8.44
N PRO A 153 1.80 -0.24 -9.75
CA PRO A 153 1.12 0.59 -10.75
C PRO A 153 -0.39 0.34 -10.84
N LYS A 154 -0.84 -0.91 -10.77
CA LYS A 154 -2.28 -1.24 -10.80
C LYS A 154 -3.03 -0.64 -9.61
N ALA A 155 -2.46 -0.75 -8.40
CA ALA A 155 -3.07 -0.15 -7.22
C ALA A 155 -3.19 1.36 -7.36
N ALA A 156 -2.12 2.01 -7.81
CA ALA A 156 -2.11 3.45 -8.00
C ALA A 156 -3.10 3.91 -9.07
N ASN A 157 -3.22 3.17 -10.19
CA ASN A 157 -4.22 3.46 -11.22
C ASN A 157 -5.66 3.37 -10.69
N ALA A 158 -6.01 2.27 -10.02
CA ALA A 158 -7.34 2.10 -9.45
C ALA A 158 -7.69 3.21 -8.43
N LEU A 159 -6.72 3.62 -7.62
CA LEU A 159 -6.90 4.69 -6.64
C LEU A 159 -6.92 6.09 -7.27
N SER A 160 -6.20 6.30 -8.36
CA SER A 160 -6.29 7.54 -9.14
C SER A 160 -7.69 7.70 -9.73
N GLU A 161 -8.29 6.64 -10.27
CA GLU A 161 -9.69 6.69 -10.74
C GLU A 161 -10.68 6.87 -9.59
N LEU A 162 -10.42 6.26 -8.42
CA LEU A 162 -11.24 6.51 -7.22
C LEU A 162 -11.15 7.97 -6.78
N HIS A 163 -9.97 8.57 -6.80
CA HIS A 163 -9.79 9.99 -6.50
C HIS A 163 -10.57 10.89 -7.45
N GLN A 164 -10.58 10.59 -8.75
CA GLN A 164 -11.38 11.35 -9.74
C GLN A 164 -12.87 11.29 -9.43
N GLN A 165 -13.37 10.18 -8.88
CA GLN A 165 -14.79 10.02 -8.55
C GLN A 165 -15.17 10.59 -7.18
N THR A 166 -14.27 10.53 -6.19
CA THR A 166 -14.59 10.80 -4.78
C THR A 166 -13.79 11.94 -4.16
N GLY A 167 -12.84 12.53 -4.91
CA GLY A 167 -12.01 13.62 -4.43
C GLY A 167 -12.74 14.97 -4.36
N PRO A 168 -12.08 15.99 -3.81
CA PRO A 168 -10.69 15.95 -3.33
C PRO A 168 -10.52 15.17 -2.03
N TRP A 169 -9.34 14.54 -1.85
CA TRP A 169 -8.97 13.91 -0.60
C TRP A 169 -8.11 14.84 0.23
N HIS A 170 -8.39 14.90 1.52
CA HIS A 170 -7.56 15.64 2.48
C HIS A 170 -6.28 14.89 2.79
N SER A 171 -6.39 13.61 3.16
CA SER A 171 -5.25 12.80 3.60
C SER A 171 -5.39 11.35 3.21
N ILE A 172 -4.24 10.67 3.17
CA ILE A 172 -4.16 9.21 3.11
C ILE A 172 -3.45 8.71 4.38
N ILE A 173 -4.02 7.68 5.02
CA ILE A 173 -3.35 6.87 6.06
C ILE A 173 -3.12 5.49 5.46
N ALA A 174 -1.86 5.09 5.31
CA ALA A 174 -1.49 3.92 4.54
C ALA A 174 -0.49 3.02 5.26
N HIS A 175 -0.70 1.71 5.18
CA HIS A 175 0.15 0.69 5.80
C HIS A 175 0.96 -0.08 4.76
N SER A 176 2.26 -0.27 5.03
CA SER A 176 3.14 -1.17 4.28
C SER A 176 3.07 -0.94 2.76
N PHE A 177 2.62 -1.91 1.97
CA PHE A 177 2.41 -1.80 0.52
C PHE A 177 1.47 -0.63 0.16
N GLY A 178 0.40 -0.40 0.92
CA GLY A 178 -0.48 0.76 0.74
C GLY A 178 0.27 2.08 0.87
N GLY A 179 1.31 2.14 1.72
CA GLY A 179 2.18 3.30 1.86
C GLY A 179 3.02 3.55 0.61
N ALA A 180 3.59 2.50 -0.01
CA ALA A 180 4.28 2.65 -1.29
C ALA A 180 3.34 3.15 -2.40
N VAL A 181 2.07 2.69 -2.40
CA VAL A 181 1.04 3.22 -3.31
C VAL A 181 0.77 4.70 -3.04
N GLY A 182 0.65 5.09 -1.76
CA GLY A 182 0.51 6.49 -1.34
C GLY A 182 1.63 7.38 -1.87
N CYS A 183 2.89 6.94 -1.78
CA CYS A 183 4.05 7.66 -2.32
C CYS A 183 3.94 7.88 -3.84
N VAL A 184 3.50 6.85 -4.58
CA VAL A 184 3.30 6.96 -6.05
C VAL A 184 2.20 7.97 -6.37
N LEU A 185 1.08 7.94 -5.65
CA LEU A 185 -0.06 8.84 -5.88
C LEU A 185 0.31 10.30 -5.65
N VAL A 186 0.94 10.63 -4.52
CA VAL A 186 1.28 12.02 -4.18
C VAL A 186 2.39 12.61 -5.03
N SER A 187 3.26 11.78 -5.60
CA SER A 187 4.34 12.24 -6.47
C SER A 187 3.93 12.37 -7.94
N GLY A 188 2.88 11.69 -8.38
CA GLY A 188 2.56 11.55 -9.81
C GLY A 188 3.65 10.82 -10.58
N PHE A 189 4.35 9.90 -9.91
CA PHE A 189 5.56 9.26 -10.43
C PHE A 189 5.32 8.40 -11.67
N ILE A 190 4.13 7.83 -11.81
CA ILE A 190 3.73 7.04 -12.99
C ILE A 190 3.01 7.96 -13.98
N PRO A 191 3.46 8.06 -15.24
CA PRO A 191 2.92 9.03 -16.20
C PRO A 191 1.44 8.86 -16.56
N SER A 192 0.85 7.69 -16.32
CA SER A 192 -0.54 7.37 -16.70
C SER A 192 -1.61 8.18 -15.96
N PHE A 193 -1.30 8.79 -14.84
CA PHE A 193 -2.25 9.53 -14.03
C PHE A 193 -1.61 10.74 -13.34
N ALA A 194 -2.45 11.73 -13.07
CA ALA A 194 -2.02 12.96 -12.42
C ALA A 194 -1.67 12.73 -10.94
N LYS A 195 -0.80 13.57 -10.42
CA LYS A 195 -0.51 13.69 -8.99
C LYS A 195 -1.83 13.88 -8.21
N VAL A 196 -2.01 13.11 -7.14
CA VAL A 196 -3.11 13.29 -6.19
C VAL A 196 -2.69 14.32 -5.14
N PRO A 197 -3.32 15.51 -5.14
CA PRO A 197 -3.00 16.53 -4.15
C PRO A 197 -3.55 16.12 -2.77
N LEU A 198 -2.70 16.18 -1.76
CA LEU A 198 -3.07 15.92 -0.37
C LEU A 198 -2.56 17.05 0.53
N LYS A 199 -3.27 17.30 1.63
CA LYS A 199 -2.78 18.16 2.71
C LYS A 199 -1.78 17.41 3.58
N ARG A 200 -1.99 16.10 3.83
CA ARG A 200 -1.16 15.29 4.70
C ARG A 200 -1.11 13.82 4.25
N LEU A 201 0.02 13.18 4.52
CA LEU A 201 0.22 11.75 4.26
C LEU A 201 0.72 11.05 5.53
N VAL A 202 0.06 9.97 5.92
CA VAL A 202 0.51 9.11 7.03
C VAL A 202 0.95 7.77 6.49
N LEU A 203 2.21 7.43 6.70
CA LEU A 203 2.84 6.19 6.29
C LEU A 203 3.16 5.32 7.52
N ILE A 204 2.69 4.08 7.53
CA ILE A 204 2.88 3.15 8.64
C ILE A 204 3.64 1.93 8.13
N ALA A 205 4.84 1.67 8.64
CA ALA A 205 5.68 0.52 8.28
C ALA A 205 5.88 0.38 6.75
N THR A 206 6.07 1.50 6.05
CA THR A 206 6.17 1.56 4.58
C THR A 206 7.57 1.16 4.11
N PRO A 207 7.72 0.35 3.05
CA PRO A 207 9.02 0.03 2.48
C PRO A 207 9.62 1.25 1.77
N HIS A 208 10.92 1.44 1.92
CA HIS A 208 11.66 2.53 1.28
C HIS A 208 11.87 2.33 -0.22
N SER A 209 11.93 1.08 -0.69
CA SER A 209 12.29 0.71 -2.05
C SER A 209 11.52 -0.52 -2.54
N MET A 210 10.96 -0.44 -3.73
CA MET A 210 10.36 -1.62 -4.38
C MET A 210 11.44 -2.59 -4.87
N GLN A 211 12.60 -2.11 -5.24
CA GLN A 211 13.72 -2.98 -5.63
C GLN A 211 14.16 -3.87 -4.45
N TRP A 212 14.20 -3.33 -3.24
CA TRP A 212 14.49 -4.10 -2.04
C TRP A 212 13.48 -5.25 -1.85
N ILE A 213 12.18 -4.98 -2.05
CA ILE A 213 11.09 -5.99 -1.97
C ILE A 213 11.28 -7.07 -3.04
N PHE A 214 11.52 -6.68 -4.29
CA PHE A 214 11.71 -7.58 -5.42
C PHE A 214 12.90 -8.52 -5.20
N HIS A 215 14.05 -7.95 -4.82
CA HIS A 215 15.26 -8.74 -4.55
C HIS A 215 15.11 -9.65 -3.33
N GLY A 216 14.41 -9.20 -2.30
CA GLY A 216 14.04 -10.02 -1.14
C GLY A 216 13.21 -11.24 -1.55
N PHE A 217 12.19 -11.03 -2.38
CA PHE A 217 11.35 -12.11 -2.90
C PHE A 217 12.13 -13.04 -3.83
N GLY A 218 12.91 -12.51 -4.77
CA GLY A 218 13.72 -13.31 -5.69
C GLY A 218 14.70 -14.23 -4.95
N ARG A 219 15.41 -13.70 -3.94
CA ARG A 219 16.25 -14.53 -3.05
C ARG A 219 15.44 -15.59 -2.31
N ALA A 220 14.25 -15.24 -1.82
CA ALA A 220 13.40 -16.18 -1.08
C ALA A 220 12.93 -17.35 -1.94
N VAL A 221 12.69 -17.15 -3.23
CA VAL A 221 12.27 -18.23 -4.16
C VAL A 221 13.43 -18.85 -4.93
N GLY A 222 14.64 -18.28 -4.88
CA GLY A 222 15.86 -18.85 -5.46
C GLY A 222 16.13 -18.43 -6.90
N LEU A 223 15.75 -17.21 -7.32
CA LEU A 223 16.18 -16.65 -8.60
C LEU A 223 17.71 -16.49 -8.65
N ASN A 224 18.32 -16.84 -9.77
CA ASN A 224 19.70 -16.47 -10.08
C ASN A 224 19.79 -15.05 -10.65
N GLN A 225 20.98 -14.52 -10.82
CA GLN A 225 21.19 -13.15 -11.30
C GLN A 225 20.51 -12.86 -12.63
N ARG A 226 20.60 -13.78 -13.61
CA ARG A 226 19.98 -13.63 -14.93
C ARG A 226 18.45 -13.55 -14.83
N SER A 227 17.85 -14.49 -14.12
CA SER A 227 16.39 -14.52 -13.92
C SER A 227 15.90 -13.36 -13.06
N GLN A 228 16.71 -12.87 -12.09
CA GLN A 228 16.38 -11.67 -11.31
C GLN A 228 16.36 -10.43 -12.21
N THR A 229 17.34 -10.23 -13.08
CA THR A 229 17.36 -9.10 -14.03
C THR A 229 16.14 -9.11 -14.96
N LEU A 230 15.77 -10.29 -15.48
CA LEU A 230 14.56 -10.45 -16.29
C LEU A 230 13.27 -10.17 -15.48
N PHE A 231 13.22 -10.63 -14.24
CA PHE A 231 12.10 -10.38 -13.31
C PHE A 231 11.94 -8.89 -13.01
N ASP A 232 13.02 -8.17 -12.74
CA ASP A 232 13.03 -6.72 -12.51
C ASP A 232 12.57 -5.95 -13.75
N GLY A 233 12.96 -6.41 -14.94
CA GLY A 233 12.59 -5.82 -16.23
C GLY A 233 11.09 -5.82 -16.52
N LEU A 234 10.32 -6.75 -15.92
CA LEU A 234 8.87 -6.85 -16.10
C LEU A 234 8.08 -5.66 -15.51
N VAL A 235 8.73 -4.81 -14.72
CA VAL A 235 8.11 -3.62 -14.15
C VAL A 235 7.94 -2.50 -15.17
N ARG A 236 8.92 -2.33 -16.08
CA ARG A 236 8.92 -1.20 -17.01
C ARG A 236 7.70 -1.12 -17.92
N PRO A 237 7.21 -2.21 -18.53
CA PRO A 237 5.99 -2.19 -19.34
C PRO A 237 4.71 -1.86 -18.54
N LEU A 238 4.73 -2.06 -17.22
CA LEU A 238 3.60 -1.78 -16.33
C LEU A 238 3.64 -0.38 -15.71
N ALA A 239 4.79 0.26 -15.69
CA ALA A 239 4.99 1.49 -14.93
C ALA A 239 5.57 2.65 -15.77
N GLY A 240 5.99 2.40 -17.01
CA GLY A 240 6.73 3.36 -17.81
C GLY A 240 8.12 3.72 -17.26
N ARG A 241 8.54 3.06 -16.15
CA ARG A 241 9.76 3.34 -15.42
C ARG A 241 10.45 2.05 -14.97
N PRO A 242 11.79 2.03 -14.86
CA PRO A 242 12.49 0.85 -14.33
C PRO A 242 12.25 0.68 -12.84
N LEU A 243 12.35 -0.56 -12.35
CA LEU A 243 12.13 -0.92 -10.95
C LEU A 243 12.96 -0.08 -9.97
N GLY A 244 14.25 0.15 -10.25
CA GLY A 244 15.15 0.93 -9.39
C GLY A 244 14.77 2.40 -9.22
N ALA A 245 13.83 2.92 -10.02
CA ALA A 245 13.33 4.27 -9.86
C ALA A 245 12.26 4.40 -8.74
N PHE A 246 11.72 3.26 -8.24
CA PHE A 246 10.67 3.25 -7.23
C PHE A 246 11.25 3.34 -5.80
N GLU A 247 11.84 4.49 -5.50
CA GLU A 247 12.40 4.86 -4.21
C GLU A 247 11.47 5.85 -3.50
N SER A 248 10.89 5.44 -2.37
CA SER A 248 9.89 6.24 -1.64
C SER A 248 10.47 7.59 -1.19
N LYS A 249 11.77 7.64 -0.84
CA LYS A 249 12.45 8.89 -0.48
C LYS A 249 12.34 9.95 -1.58
N ASN A 250 12.64 9.59 -2.82
CA ASN A 250 12.61 10.51 -3.96
C ASN A 250 11.18 10.94 -4.28
N MET A 251 10.23 10.02 -4.24
CA MET A 251 8.83 10.32 -4.46
C MET A 251 8.26 11.29 -3.41
N LEU A 252 8.62 11.14 -2.14
CA LEU A 252 8.20 12.05 -1.06
C LEU A 252 8.82 13.43 -1.20
N ARG A 253 10.11 13.51 -1.55
CA ARG A 253 10.79 14.78 -1.83
C ARG A 253 10.09 15.55 -2.96
N ASP A 254 9.80 14.86 -4.05
CA ASP A 254 9.21 15.47 -5.26
C ASP A 254 7.71 15.81 -5.05
N ALA A 255 7.05 15.14 -4.09
CA ALA A 255 5.68 15.43 -3.70
C ALA A 255 5.56 16.67 -2.82
N ASP A 256 6.50 16.89 -1.93
CA ASP A 256 6.55 17.97 -0.92
C ASP A 256 5.26 18.06 -0.07
N VAL A 257 4.73 16.90 0.31
CA VAL A 257 3.55 16.78 1.16
C VAL A 257 3.97 16.49 2.59
N PRO A 258 3.49 17.24 3.59
CA PRO A 258 3.73 16.93 5.00
C PRO A 258 3.40 15.46 5.29
N THR A 259 4.41 14.70 5.72
CA THR A 259 4.31 13.25 5.87
C THR A 259 4.73 12.81 7.27
N LEU A 260 3.85 12.09 7.96
CA LEU A 260 4.18 11.36 9.19
C LEU A 260 4.52 9.92 8.85
N LEU A 261 5.77 9.52 9.08
CA LEU A 261 6.23 8.15 8.90
C LEU A 261 6.36 7.47 10.26
N MET A 262 5.49 6.51 10.54
CA MET A 262 5.51 5.71 11.77
C MET A 262 6.07 4.32 11.49
N HIS A 263 7.12 3.93 12.23
CA HIS A 263 7.76 2.63 12.01
C HIS A 263 8.28 2.04 13.33
N ALA A 264 8.15 0.73 13.49
CA ALA A 264 8.64 0.04 14.67
C ALA A 264 10.11 -0.39 14.47
N PRO A 265 11.04 -0.04 15.39
CA PRO A 265 12.43 -0.50 15.31
C PRO A 265 12.58 -2.03 15.32
N ASP A 266 11.61 -2.74 15.91
CA ASP A 266 11.51 -4.20 15.97
C ASP A 266 10.72 -4.83 14.80
N ASP A 267 10.49 -4.10 13.71
CA ASP A 267 9.82 -4.61 12.50
C ASP A 267 10.69 -5.67 11.81
N LYS A 268 10.16 -6.90 11.71
CA LYS A 268 10.86 -8.05 11.09
C LYS A 268 10.48 -8.26 9.61
N GLU A 269 9.50 -7.53 9.10
CA GLU A 269 9.02 -7.64 7.72
C GLU A 269 9.62 -6.54 6.84
N VAL A 270 9.68 -5.31 7.34
CA VAL A 270 10.29 -4.14 6.68
C VAL A 270 11.29 -3.50 7.63
N PRO A 271 12.58 -3.43 7.29
CA PRO A 271 13.61 -2.89 8.18
C PRO A 271 13.39 -1.43 8.52
N TYR A 272 13.58 -1.09 9.79
CA TYR A 272 13.47 0.29 10.30
C TYR A 272 14.46 1.25 9.64
N SER A 273 15.66 0.77 9.28
CA SER A 273 16.66 1.55 8.54
C SER A 273 16.12 2.13 7.23
N GLY A 274 15.14 1.45 6.61
CA GLY A 274 14.44 2.00 5.44
C GLY A 274 13.63 3.26 5.77
N ALA A 275 13.01 3.31 6.95
CA ALA A 275 12.29 4.51 7.41
C ALA A 275 13.25 5.67 7.70
N GLU A 276 14.41 5.37 8.29
CA GLU A 276 15.47 6.36 8.50
C GLU A 276 15.98 6.93 7.17
N LEU A 277 16.17 6.08 6.15
CA LEU A 277 16.52 6.51 4.80
C LEU A 277 15.44 7.41 4.17
N MET A 278 14.16 7.08 4.36
CA MET A 278 13.04 7.88 3.83
C MET A 278 12.97 9.26 4.48
N ALA A 279 13.18 9.36 5.78
CA ALA A 279 13.10 10.62 6.51
C ALA A 279 14.37 11.47 6.40
N GLY A 280 15.51 10.82 6.19
CA GLY A 280 16.82 11.48 6.23
C GLY A 280 16.96 12.64 5.23
N GLY A 281 17.17 13.86 5.76
CA GLY A 281 17.39 15.08 4.98
C GLY A 281 16.13 15.65 4.30
N GLN A 282 14.91 15.23 4.70
CA GLN A 282 13.66 15.74 4.18
C GLN A 282 12.91 16.59 5.21
N ARG A 283 12.56 17.83 4.86
CA ARG A 283 11.80 18.74 5.73
C ARG A 283 10.31 18.33 5.85
N CYS A 284 9.77 17.71 4.82
CA CYS A 284 8.35 17.32 4.77
C CYS A 284 8.06 15.98 5.46
N VAL A 285 9.09 15.22 5.92
CA VAL A 285 8.92 13.90 6.53
C VAL A 285 9.33 13.89 7.99
N THR A 286 8.37 13.64 8.88
CA THR A 286 8.60 13.41 10.31
C THR A 286 8.60 11.92 10.60
N LEU A 287 9.71 11.35 11.08
CA LEU A 287 9.80 9.97 11.52
C LEU A 287 9.42 9.85 13.00
N LEU A 288 8.41 9.04 13.29
CA LEU A 288 7.97 8.71 14.64
C LEU A 288 8.23 7.23 14.94
N PRO A 289 9.23 6.90 15.76
CA PRO A 289 9.51 5.53 16.18
C PRO A 289 8.38 4.94 17.03
N MET A 290 8.03 3.68 16.75
CA MET A 290 6.95 2.93 17.42
C MET A 290 7.48 1.63 18.02
N PRO A 291 8.37 1.67 19.04
CA PRO A 291 9.03 0.48 19.57
C PRO A 291 8.05 -0.53 20.14
N GLY A 292 8.39 -1.82 20.00
CA GLY A 292 7.65 -2.97 20.55
C GLY A 292 6.39 -3.35 19.77
N LEU A 293 6.07 -2.68 18.65
CA LEU A 293 4.84 -2.93 17.89
C LEU A 293 5.04 -3.85 16.67
N GLY A 294 6.25 -3.91 16.12
CA GLY A 294 6.53 -4.68 14.90
C GLY A 294 5.64 -4.24 13.72
N HIS A 295 5.63 -5.03 12.65
CA HIS A 295 5.00 -4.66 11.37
C HIS A 295 3.47 -4.53 11.41
N ARG A 296 2.79 -5.34 12.24
CA ARG A 296 1.32 -5.50 12.17
C ARG A 296 0.60 -4.92 13.37
N ARG A 297 1.14 -5.15 14.58
CA ARG A 297 0.51 -4.64 15.81
C ARG A 297 0.49 -3.11 15.85
N ILE A 298 1.38 -2.47 15.12
CA ILE A 298 1.43 -1.02 14.94
C ILE A 298 0.08 -0.45 14.47
N LEU A 299 -0.68 -1.17 13.64
CA LEU A 299 -2.01 -0.73 13.17
C LEU A 299 -3.07 -0.65 14.25
N TYR A 300 -2.92 -1.45 15.31
CA TYR A 300 -3.94 -1.60 16.34
C TYR A 300 -3.58 -0.87 17.65
N ALA A 301 -2.39 -0.30 17.71
CA ALA A 301 -1.92 0.40 18.90
C ALA A 301 -2.59 1.76 19.03
N ALA A 302 -3.18 2.04 20.20
CA ALA A 302 -3.86 3.30 20.47
C ALA A 302 -2.94 4.51 20.23
N LYS A 303 -1.64 4.40 20.56
CA LYS A 303 -0.65 5.47 20.31
C LYS A 303 -0.48 5.77 18.81
N THR A 304 -0.49 4.74 17.93
CA THR A 304 -0.40 4.92 16.48
C THR A 304 -1.65 5.62 15.93
N ILE A 305 -2.83 5.17 16.37
CA ILE A 305 -4.11 5.74 15.96
C ILE A 305 -4.20 7.21 16.38
N ARG A 306 -3.84 7.53 17.65
CA ARG A 306 -3.84 8.91 18.14
C ARG A 306 -2.88 9.80 17.35
N ALA A 307 -1.63 9.36 17.14
CA ALA A 307 -0.62 10.14 16.42
C ALA A 307 -1.04 10.41 14.97
N ALA A 308 -1.58 9.39 14.27
CA ALA A 308 -2.08 9.54 12.91
C ALA A 308 -3.26 10.53 12.84
N THR A 309 -4.23 10.40 13.77
CA THR A 309 -5.39 11.29 13.81
C THR A 309 -4.98 12.73 14.14
N ALA A 310 -4.12 12.93 15.14
CA ALA A 310 -3.60 14.26 15.49
C ALA A 310 -2.91 14.90 14.30
N PHE A 311 -2.02 14.19 13.63
CA PHE A 311 -1.32 14.69 12.45
C PHE A 311 -2.28 15.06 11.30
N VAL A 312 -3.30 14.25 11.03
CA VAL A 312 -4.32 14.56 10.01
C VAL A 312 -5.11 15.82 10.35
N CYS A 313 -5.36 16.07 11.64
CA CYS A 313 -6.10 17.25 12.13
C CYS A 313 -5.27 18.53 12.28
N ASP A 314 -4.02 18.56 11.80
CA ASP A 314 -3.11 19.70 11.99
C ASP A 314 -2.77 20.02 13.47
N ALA A 315 -3.03 19.08 14.37
CA ALA A 315 -2.65 19.23 15.77
C ALA A 315 -1.14 19.04 15.91
N ASP A 316 -0.49 19.94 16.66
CA ASP A 316 0.92 19.83 16.97
C ASP A 316 1.24 18.48 17.62
N LEU A 317 2.21 17.76 17.05
CA LEU A 317 2.67 16.48 17.58
C LEU A 317 3.47 16.65 18.90
N GLU A 318 3.74 17.90 19.32
CA GLU A 318 4.64 18.22 20.42
C GLU A 318 4.06 18.02 21.83
N HIS A 319 2.75 17.75 22.00
CA HIS A 319 2.12 17.70 23.33
C HIS A 319 1.25 16.48 23.61
N SER A 320 1.70 15.27 23.23
CA SER A 320 1.14 14.08 23.87
C SER A 320 2.10 13.59 24.96
N PRO A 321 1.81 13.81 26.25
CA PRO A 321 2.61 13.24 27.31
C PRO A 321 2.58 11.71 27.16
N VAL A 322 3.77 11.13 27.10
CA VAL A 322 3.98 9.69 27.25
C VAL A 322 3.59 9.39 28.71
N ALA A 323 2.30 9.10 28.93
CA ALA A 323 1.88 8.50 30.17
C ALA A 323 2.44 7.07 30.22
N GLY A 324 3.27 6.83 31.23
CA GLY A 324 4.02 5.61 31.51
C GLY A 324 3.14 4.34 31.68
#